data_d0657e6430e9aa49ce964334aaf6ed02
#
_entry.id   d0657e6430e9aa49ce964334aaf6ed02
#
_cell.length_a   1.000
_cell.length_b   1.000
_cell.length_c   1.000
_cell.angle_alpha   90.00
_cell.angle_beta   90.00
_cell.angle_gamma   90.00
#
_symmetry.space_group_name_H-M   'P 1'
#
loop_
_entity.id
_entity.type
_entity.pdbx_description
1 polymer ?
#
loop_
_entity_poly.entity_id
_entity_poly.type
_entity_poly.pdbx_seq_one_letter_code
_entity_poly.pdbx_strand_id
1 'polypeptide(L)'
;MVRDEMGAALTIGYKSLGGGDHKVLVLHGWFGDETSFAPMQDALSAGEFTYAFMAYRGYGASRQQRGEYTMAEISADALDLADALEWDSFSLIGHSMGGMAAQRVLADAPKRVRKIAAVTPVPASGVPFDPETWKLFDGAAKSLDNRRAIIDFSTGGRLSRSWIDRIARHSVESATIEAFAAYLQAWAKTDFSAAIKGNPVPIKIIIGAHDQALTAEVMQATYIASYPNAELEVMANAGHYPMNETPVALATSIEAFLRRE
;
A
#
# COMPACT_ATOMS: atom_id res chain seq x y z
N MET A 1 2.64 -13.47 20.44
CA MET A 1 1.41 -13.88 19.74
C MET A 1 0.30 -13.12 20.43
N VAL A 2 -0.21 -12.09 19.78
CA VAL A 2 -1.35 -11.30 20.27
C VAL A 2 -2.59 -12.16 20.08
N ARG A 3 -3.51 -12.20 21.04
CA ARG A 3 -4.79 -12.91 20.95
C ARG A 3 -5.90 -11.88 20.92
N ASP A 4 -6.96 -12.14 20.15
CA ASP A 4 -8.17 -11.35 20.22
C ASP A 4 -8.91 -11.54 21.55
N GLU A 5 -9.96 -10.74 21.79
CA GLU A 5 -10.76 -10.81 23.03
C GLU A 5 -11.46 -12.16 23.25
N MET A 6 -11.55 -13.01 22.20
CA MET A 6 -12.09 -14.38 22.28
C MET A 6 -10.99 -15.44 22.43
N GLY A 7 -9.70 -15.03 22.55
CA GLY A 7 -8.57 -15.93 22.72
C GLY A 7 -8.08 -16.59 21.44
N ALA A 8 -8.63 -16.22 20.27
CA ALA A 8 -8.12 -16.64 18.98
C ALA A 8 -6.79 -15.92 18.70
N ALA A 9 -5.83 -16.62 18.12
CA ALA A 9 -4.57 -16.01 17.71
C ALA A 9 -4.85 -15.06 16.55
N LEU A 10 -4.36 -13.81 16.63
CA LEU A 10 -4.35 -12.90 15.49
C LEU A 10 -3.71 -13.62 14.30
N THR A 11 -4.47 -13.77 13.23
CA THR A 11 -4.02 -14.57 12.08
C THR A 11 -3.05 -13.81 11.18
N ILE A 12 -3.14 -12.48 11.15
CA ILE A 12 -2.35 -11.62 10.27
C ILE A 12 -1.01 -11.24 10.92
N GLY A 13 0.07 -11.51 10.18
CA GLY A 13 1.42 -11.11 10.58
C GLY A 13 1.66 -9.62 10.33
N TYR A 14 2.45 -9.00 11.21
CA TYR A 14 2.87 -7.61 11.09
C TYR A 14 4.22 -7.37 11.76
N LYS A 15 4.84 -6.22 11.46
CA LYS A 15 6.00 -5.67 12.19
C LYS A 15 5.62 -4.35 12.83
N SER A 16 6.07 -4.10 14.04
CA SER A 16 5.83 -2.83 14.72
C SER A 16 7.12 -2.00 14.82
N LEU A 17 6.97 -0.69 14.75
CA LEU A 17 8.03 0.28 14.98
C LEU A 17 7.49 1.47 15.79
N GLY A 18 8.22 1.88 16.82
CA GLY A 18 7.88 3.04 17.64
C GLY A 18 6.92 2.73 18.78
N GLY A 19 6.57 3.77 19.55
CA GLY A 19 5.73 3.69 20.74
C GLY A 19 4.94 4.98 21.00
N GLY A 20 4.87 5.89 20.01
CA GLY A 20 4.16 7.16 20.12
C GLY A 20 2.64 7.00 20.07
N ASP A 21 1.94 8.07 20.42
CA ASP A 21 0.48 8.07 20.52
C ASP A 21 -0.24 8.06 19.17
N HIS A 22 0.38 8.60 18.10
CA HIS A 22 -0.21 8.59 16.78
C HIS A 22 -0.03 7.22 16.10
N LYS A 23 -1.13 6.48 15.98
CA LYS A 23 -1.15 5.13 15.42
C LYS A 23 -1.23 5.15 13.90
N VAL A 24 -0.40 4.35 13.23
CA VAL A 24 -0.28 4.33 11.77
C VAL A 24 -0.21 2.89 11.27
N LEU A 25 -1.22 2.47 10.53
CA LEU A 25 -1.22 1.17 9.86
C LEU A 25 -0.64 1.32 8.45
N VAL A 26 0.33 0.48 8.11
CA VAL A 26 1.08 0.56 6.84
C VAL A 26 0.77 -0.63 5.96
N LEU A 27 0.27 -0.36 4.75
CA LEU A 27 -0.24 -1.31 3.77
C LEU A 27 0.67 -1.36 2.55
N HIS A 28 1.22 -2.53 2.26
CA HIS A 28 2.21 -2.70 1.17
C HIS A 28 1.58 -2.86 -0.22
N GLY A 29 2.41 -2.73 -1.27
CA GLY A 29 2.02 -2.95 -2.65
C GLY A 29 2.07 -4.42 -3.09
N TRP A 30 1.62 -4.68 -4.32
CA TRP A 30 1.49 -6.02 -4.91
C TRP A 30 2.81 -6.81 -4.98
N PHE A 31 3.96 -6.14 -5.18
CA PHE A 31 5.29 -6.76 -5.24
C PHE A 31 6.01 -6.83 -3.89
N GLY A 32 5.38 -6.40 -2.80
CA GLY A 32 6.01 -6.25 -1.50
C GLY A 32 5.39 -7.09 -0.40
N ASP A 33 5.84 -6.85 0.81
CA ASP A 33 5.33 -7.39 2.06
C ASP A 33 5.53 -6.35 3.19
N GLU A 34 5.38 -6.74 4.45
CA GLU A 34 5.57 -5.89 5.62
C GLU A 34 6.99 -5.30 5.75
N THR A 35 7.94 -5.75 4.93
CA THR A 35 9.31 -5.23 4.90
C THR A 35 9.55 -4.18 3.83
N SER A 36 8.58 -3.91 2.96
CA SER A 36 8.73 -3.03 1.79
C SER A 36 9.16 -1.60 2.14
N PHE A 37 8.80 -1.14 3.33
CA PHE A 37 9.13 0.18 3.84
C PHE A 37 10.43 0.22 4.68
N ALA A 38 11.16 -0.90 4.80
CA ALA A 38 12.37 -0.97 5.60
C ALA A 38 13.42 0.14 5.28
N PRO A 39 13.65 0.52 3.99
CA PRO A 39 14.63 1.57 3.69
C PRO A 39 14.33 2.96 4.28
N MET A 40 13.06 3.24 4.63
CA MET A 40 12.70 4.53 5.23
C MET A 40 12.55 4.48 6.76
N GLN A 41 12.59 3.29 7.39
CA GLN A 41 12.30 3.14 8.82
C GLN A 41 13.25 3.93 9.73
N ASP A 42 14.53 4.05 9.36
CA ASP A 42 15.52 4.83 10.12
C ASP A 42 15.22 6.36 10.11
N ALA A 43 14.38 6.81 9.19
CA ALA A 43 13.95 8.21 9.10
C ALA A 43 12.60 8.47 9.78
N LEU A 44 11.95 7.44 10.36
CA LEU A 44 10.66 7.57 11.02
C LEU A 44 10.81 7.98 12.50
N SER A 45 9.93 8.87 12.96
CA SER A 45 9.89 9.40 14.32
C SER A 45 9.22 8.40 15.29
N ALA A 46 9.94 7.37 15.69
CA ALA A 46 9.45 6.27 16.53
C ALA A 46 8.94 6.69 17.93
N GLY A 47 9.32 7.86 18.43
CA GLY A 47 8.83 8.40 19.69
C GLY A 47 7.48 9.12 19.59
N GLU A 48 7.08 9.51 18.38
CA GLU A 48 5.86 10.28 18.10
C GLU A 48 4.75 9.40 17.50
N PHE A 49 5.17 8.42 16.70
CA PHE A 49 4.30 7.50 15.99
C PHE A 49 4.48 6.06 16.46
N THR A 50 3.41 5.28 16.34
CA THR A 50 3.49 3.81 16.37
C THR A 50 3.04 3.28 15.01
N TYR A 51 3.94 2.63 14.29
CA TYR A 51 3.68 2.03 12.99
C TYR A 51 3.43 0.53 13.12
N ALA A 52 2.41 0.00 12.44
CA ALA A 52 2.21 -1.42 12.22
C ALA A 52 2.25 -1.72 10.72
N PHE A 53 3.31 -2.37 10.26
CA PHE A 53 3.50 -2.80 8.88
C PHE A 53 2.83 -4.16 8.70
N MET A 54 1.66 -4.18 8.08
CA MET A 54 0.82 -5.37 7.93
C MET A 54 1.28 -6.21 6.74
N ALA A 55 1.29 -7.55 6.89
CA ALA A 55 1.45 -8.52 5.82
C ALA A 55 0.08 -9.07 5.41
N TYR A 56 -0.28 -8.99 4.12
CA TYR A 56 -1.54 -9.57 3.64
C TYR A 56 -1.48 -11.11 3.59
N ARG A 57 -2.63 -11.75 3.63
CA ARG A 57 -2.73 -13.21 3.44
C ARG A 57 -2.00 -13.63 2.17
N GLY A 58 -1.21 -14.69 2.25
CA GLY A 58 -0.36 -15.16 1.16
C GLY A 58 0.95 -14.40 0.97
N TYR A 59 1.27 -13.38 1.83
CA TYR A 59 2.48 -12.55 1.75
C TYR A 59 3.25 -12.52 3.07
N GLY A 60 4.58 -12.38 2.99
CA GLY A 60 5.48 -12.13 4.10
C GLY A 60 5.20 -12.98 5.34
N ALA A 61 5.01 -12.34 6.48
CA ALA A 61 4.69 -13.01 7.75
C ALA A 61 3.32 -13.71 7.74
N SER A 62 2.43 -13.38 6.79
CA SER A 62 1.13 -14.04 6.57
C SER A 62 1.13 -14.99 5.39
N ARG A 63 2.29 -15.39 4.87
CA ARG A 63 2.42 -16.17 3.62
C ARG A 63 1.67 -17.51 3.67
N GLN A 64 1.50 -18.11 4.83
CA GLN A 64 0.78 -19.38 5.02
C GLN A 64 -0.72 -19.17 5.25
N GLN A 65 -1.18 -17.96 5.45
CA GLN A 65 -2.58 -17.64 5.63
C GLN A 65 -3.28 -17.64 4.27
N ARG A 66 -4.36 -18.41 4.17
CA ARG A 66 -5.20 -18.46 2.98
C ARG A 66 -6.41 -17.56 3.14
N GLY A 67 -6.97 -17.12 2.03
CA GLY A 67 -8.16 -16.28 2.02
C GLY A 67 -8.74 -16.16 0.61
N GLU A 68 -9.61 -15.16 0.45
CA GLU A 68 -10.22 -14.82 -0.84
C GLU A 68 -9.35 -13.84 -1.65
N TYR A 69 -8.34 -13.24 -1.02
CA TYR A 69 -7.38 -12.30 -1.61
C TYR A 69 -8.08 -11.08 -2.25
N THR A 70 -9.07 -10.53 -1.56
CA THR A 70 -9.85 -9.36 -2.01
C THR A 70 -9.47 -8.09 -1.27
N MET A 71 -9.85 -6.91 -1.82
CA MET A 71 -9.70 -5.63 -1.11
C MET A 71 -10.54 -5.58 0.18
N ALA A 72 -11.71 -6.22 0.18
CA ALA A 72 -12.57 -6.33 1.36
C ALA A 72 -11.92 -7.17 2.47
N GLU A 73 -11.26 -8.27 2.11
CA GLU A 73 -10.52 -9.09 3.06
C GLU A 73 -9.32 -8.36 3.66
N ILE A 74 -8.54 -7.61 2.84
CA ILE A 74 -7.46 -6.76 3.38
C ILE A 74 -8.02 -5.74 4.37
N SER A 75 -9.16 -5.13 4.06
CA SER A 75 -9.81 -4.15 4.95
C SER A 75 -10.24 -4.79 6.26
N ALA A 76 -10.88 -5.96 6.23
CA ALA A 76 -11.28 -6.71 7.42
C ALA A 76 -10.06 -7.08 8.28
N ASP A 77 -9.02 -7.66 7.67
CA ASP A 77 -7.78 -8.01 8.36
C ASP A 77 -7.07 -6.79 8.98
N ALA A 78 -7.14 -5.63 8.32
CA ALA A 78 -6.57 -4.38 8.83
C ALA A 78 -7.35 -3.85 10.05
N LEU A 79 -8.67 -3.97 10.05
CA LEU A 79 -9.51 -3.58 11.17
C LEU A 79 -9.34 -4.54 12.35
N ASP A 80 -9.28 -5.85 12.09
CA ASP A 80 -9.02 -6.87 13.11
C ASP A 80 -7.64 -6.68 13.76
N LEU A 81 -6.62 -6.32 12.96
CA LEU A 81 -5.29 -5.97 13.49
C LEU A 81 -5.35 -4.72 14.36
N ALA A 82 -6.06 -3.68 13.94
CA ALA A 82 -6.22 -2.47 14.73
C ALA A 82 -6.95 -2.73 16.05
N ASP A 83 -7.97 -3.60 16.05
CA ASP A 83 -8.69 -4.04 17.26
C ASP A 83 -7.77 -4.82 18.21
N ALA A 84 -6.99 -5.77 17.70
CA ALA A 84 -6.04 -6.53 18.48
C ALA A 84 -4.88 -5.68 19.06
N LEU A 85 -4.60 -4.52 18.45
CA LEU A 85 -3.66 -3.52 18.94
C LEU A 85 -4.30 -2.46 19.84
N GLU A 86 -5.60 -2.58 20.11
CA GLU A 86 -6.40 -1.61 20.90
C GLU A 86 -6.34 -0.18 20.30
N TRP A 87 -6.39 -0.08 18.95
CA TRP A 87 -6.35 1.19 18.23
C TRP A 87 -7.76 1.64 17.82
N ASP A 88 -8.41 2.47 18.59
CA ASP A 88 -9.75 3.01 18.26
C ASP A 88 -9.74 3.83 16.97
N SER A 89 -8.67 4.60 16.74
CA SER A 89 -8.48 5.40 15.53
C SER A 89 -7.00 5.41 15.12
N PHE A 90 -6.77 5.46 13.81
CA PHE A 90 -5.43 5.40 13.23
C PHE A 90 -5.36 6.13 11.89
N SER A 91 -4.15 6.47 11.47
CA SER A 91 -3.86 6.90 10.11
C SER A 91 -3.38 5.73 9.26
N LEU A 92 -3.47 5.86 7.95
CA LEU A 92 -3.04 4.85 7.00
C LEU A 92 -1.89 5.37 6.13
N ILE A 93 -0.92 4.51 5.88
CA ILE A 93 0.04 4.66 4.78
C ILE A 93 -0.23 3.51 3.83
N GLY A 94 -0.51 3.78 2.55
CA GLY A 94 -0.76 2.74 1.57
C GLY A 94 0.06 2.92 0.31
N HIS A 95 0.86 1.92 -0.07
CA HIS A 95 1.65 1.92 -1.31
C HIS A 95 0.94 1.12 -2.40
N SER A 96 0.77 1.71 -3.59
CA SER A 96 0.26 1.00 -4.77
C SER A 96 -1.10 0.31 -4.49
N MET A 97 -1.19 -1.02 -4.58
CA MET A 97 -2.35 -1.81 -4.14
C MET A 97 -2.77 -1.48 -2.70
N GLY A 98 -1.81 -1.22 -1.81
CA GLY A 98 -2.07 -0.79 -0.43
C GLY A 98 -2.76 0.58 -0.34
N GLY A 99 -2.57 1.45 -1.34
CA GLY A 99 -3.30 2.71 -1.46
C GLY A 99 -4.79 2.48 -1.77
N MET A 100 -5.11 1.49 -2.60
CA MET A 100 -6.50 1.06 -2.82
C MET A 100 -7.08 0.41 -1.56
N ALA A 101 -6.30 -0.45 -0.88
CA ALA A 101 -6.71 -1.06 0.38
C ALA A 101 -6.99 -0.01 1.47
N ALA A 102 -6.18 1.05 1.58
CA ALA A 102 -6.42 2.16 2.51
C ALA A 102 -7.76 2.88 2.24
N GLN A 103 -8.13 3.08 0.97
CA GLN A 103 -9.44 3.62 0.61
C GLN A 103 -10.57 2.65 0.97
N ARG A 104 -10.32 1.34 0.88
CA ARG A 104 -11.31 0.34 1.27
C ARG A 104 -11.52 0.34 2.79
N VAL A 105 -10.47 0.41 3.60
CA VAL A 105 -10.58 0.58 5.07
C VAL A 105 -11.36 1.85 5.41
N LEU A 106 -11.10 2.95 4.71
CA LEU A 106 -11.87 4.19 4.88
C LEU A 106 -13.35 4.00 4.54
N ALA A 107 -13.69 3.28 3.47
CA ALA A 107 -15.08 3.02 3.10
C ALA A 107 -15.82 2.18 4.15
N ASP A 108 -15.14 1.17 4.70
CA ASP A 108 -15.73 0.22 5.66
C ASP A 108 -15.80 0.80 7.09
N ALA A 109 -14.81 1.62 7.50
CA ALA A 109 -14.72 2.18 8.85
C ALA A 109 -14.32 3.68 8.88
N PRO A 110 -15.13 4.59 8.29
CA PRO A 110 -14.74 5.98 8.07
C PRO A 110 -14.46 6.76 9.37
N LYS A 111 -15.04 6.35 10.49
CA LYS A 111 -14.83 7.02 11.81
C LYS A 111 -13.49 6.64 12.46
N ARG A 112 -12.86 5.56 12.01
CA ARG A 112 -11.59 5.07 12.56
C ARG A 112 -10.37 5.65 11.83
N VAL A 113 -10.53 6.10 10.58
CA VAL A 113 -9.44 6.61 9.76
C VAL A 113 -9.28 8.12 9.98
N ARG A 114 -8.12 8.51 10.52
CA ARG A 114 -7.79 9.92 10.78
C ARG A 114 -7.27 10.63 9.52
N LYS A 115 -6.33 10.00 8.81
CA LYS A 115 -5.67 10.52 7.61
C LYS A 115 -5.15 9.37 6.75
N ILE A 116 -4.95 9.62 5.46
CA ILE A 116 -4.32 8.67 4.54
C ILE A 116 -3.14 9.32 3.83
N ALA A 117 -1.95 8.73 3.95
CA ALA A 117 -0.81 9.00 3.08
C ALA A 117 -0.75 7.91 2.00
N ALA A 118 -1.18 8.24 0.81
CA ALA A 118 -1.28 7.32 -0.32
C ALA A 118 -0.05 7.47 -1.23
N VAL A 119 0.82 6.46 -1.25
CA VAL A 119 2.10 6.47 -1.98
C VAL A 119 1.93 5.73 -3.30
N THR A 120 2.06 6.42 -4.43
CA THR A 120 1.84 5.88 -5.79
C THR A 120 0.62 4.94 -5.84
N PRO A 121 -0.58 5.41 -5.39
CA PRO A 121 -1.67 4.51 -5.03
C PRO A 121 -2.51 4.09 -6.23
N VAL A 122 -2.97 2.83 -6.21
CA VAL A 122 -4.03 2.38 -7.12
C VAL A 122 -5.36 3.05 -6.73
N PRO A 123 -6.14 3.57 -7.69
CA PRO A 123 -7.44 4.16 -7.43
C PRO A 123 -8.50 3.15 -6.98
N ALA A 124 -9.52 3.61 -6.26
CA ALA A 124 -10.67 2.79 -5.83
C ALA A 124 -11.49 2.23 -7.00
N SER A 125 -11.35 2.81 -8.21
CA SER A 125 -11.97 2.33 -9.45
C SER A 125 -11.20 1.21 -10.14
N GLY A 126 -10.06 0.76 -9.57
CA GLY A 126 -9.15 -0.17 -10.24
C GLY A 126 -8.35 0.48 -11.37
N VAL A 127 -7.75 -0.34 -12.22
CA VAL A 127 -6.92 0.09 -13.35
C VAL A 127 -7.40 -0.62 -14.62
N PRO A 128 -7.88 0.12 -15.62
CA PRO A 128 -8.23 -0.46 -16.90
C PRO A 128 -6.95 -0.79 -17.70
N PHE A 129 -6.72 -2.06 -17.95
CA PHE A 129 -5.62 -2.52 -18.78
C PHE A 129 -6.09 -2.83 -20.21
N ASP A 130 -5.29 -2.47 -21.22
CA ASP A 130 -5.41 -3.05 -22.53
C ASP A 130 -4.98 -4.53 -22.53
N PRO A 131 -5.35 -5.33 -23.56
CA PRO A 131 -5.06 -6.77 -23.58
C PRO A 131 -3.58 -7.14 -23.49
N GLU A 132 -2.67 -6.34 -24.04
CA GLU A 132 -1.23 -6.62 -24.04
C GLU A 132 -0.65 -6.35 -22.64
N THR A 133 -0.98 -5.21 -22.05
CA THR A 133 -0.61 -4.87 -20.67
C THR A 133 -1.18 -5.89 -19.70
N TRP A 134 -2.45 -6.28 -19.87
CA TRP A 134 -3.04 -7.35 -19.05
C TRP A 134 -2.24 -8.65 -19.11
N LYS A 135 -1.84 -9.09 -20.31
CA LYS A 135 -1.04 -10.31 -20.50
C LYS A 135 0.31 -10.24 -19.78
N LEU A 136 0.96 -9.08 -19.76
CA LEU A 136 2.21 -8.85 -19.05
C LEU A 136 2.00 -9.02 -17.54
N PHE A 137 0.97 -8.36 -16.97
CA PHE A 137 0.68 -8.38 -15.54
C PHE A 137 0.20 -9.77 -15.08
N ASP A 138 -0.72 -10.40 -15.79
CA ASP A 138 -1.23 -11.73 -15.46
C ASP A 138 -0.12 -12.80 -15.50
N GLY A 139 0.76 -12.70 -16.50
CA GLY A 139 1.93 -13.56 -16.61
C GLY A 139 2.96 -13.41 -15.49
N ALA A 140 2.96 -12.29 -14.75
CA ALA A 140 3.93 -12.01 -13.69
C ALA A 140 3.82 -12.96 -12.49
N ALA A 141 2.67 -13.63 -12.31
CA ALA A 141 2.52 -14.66 -11.27
C ALA A 141 3.53 -15.81 -11.44
N LYS A 142 3.91 -16.13 -12.69
CA LYS A 142 4.78 -17.26 -13.03
C LYS A 142 6.09 -16.83 -13.73
N SER A 143 6.23 -15.57 -14.12
CA SER A 143 7.37 -15.06 -14.89
C SER A 143 8.13 -14.00 -14.10
N LEU A 144 9.37 -14.31 -13.73
CA LEU A 144 10.28 -13.35 -13.10
C LEU A 144 10.64 -12.21 -14.08
N ASP A 145 10.71 -12.50 -15.40
CA ASP A 145 11.01 -11.48 -16.41
C ASP A 145 9.85 -10.49 -16.56
N ASN A 146 8.60 -10.96 -16.49
CA ASN A 146 7.44 -10.06 -16.45
C ASN A 146 7.49 -9.16 -15.21
N ARG A 147 7.85 -9.69 -14.03
CA ARG A 147 8.02 -8.88 -12.82
C ARG A 147 9.08 -7.81 -13.01
N ARG A 148 10.24 -8.17 -13.59
CA ARG A 148 11.31 -7.20 -13.92
C ARG A 148 10.81 -6.10 -14.86
N ALA A 149 10.12 -6.48 -15.92
CA ALA A 149 9.60 -5.52 -16.91
C ALA A 149 8.59 -4.54 -16.28
N ILE A 150 7.68 -5.01 -15.41
CA ILE A 150 6.73 -4.17 -14.70
C ILE A 150 7.45 -3.20 -13.76
N ILE A 151 8.44 -3.69 -12.99
CA ILE A 151 9.21 -2.85 -12.06
C ILE A 151 10.01 -1.79 -12.82
N ASP A 152 10.69 -2.18 -13.91
CA ASP A 152 11.48 -1.27 -14.73
C ASP A 152 10.60 -0.18 -15.36
N PHE A 153 9.49 -0.56 -15.95
CA PHE A 153 8.50 0.38 -16.50
C PHE A 153 7.97 1.35 -15.44
N SER A 154 7.53 0.86 -14.30
CA SER A 154 6.95 1.69 -13.22
C SER A 154 7.98 2.62 -12.56
N THR A 155 9.27 2.38 -12.76
CA THR A 155 10.36 3.25 -12.28
C THR A 155 10.99 4.11 -13.38
N GLY A 156 10.39 4.12 -14.58
CA GLY A 156 10.83 4.93 -15.72
C GLY A 156 12.09 4.43 -16.41
N GLY A 157 12.46 3.15 -16.28
CA GLY A 157 13.62 2.54 -16.93
C GLY A 157 14.97 3.09 -16.45
N ARG A 158 15.04 3.69 -15.24
CA ARG A 158 16.20 4.48 -14.77
C ARG A 158 16.99 3.85 -13.63
N LEU A 159 16.49 2.76 -13.04
CA LEU A 159 17.13 2.11 -11.89
C LEU A 159 18.07 0.99 -12.33
N SER A 160 19.03 0.66 -11.47
CA SER A 160 20.01 -0.38 -11.77
C SER A 160 19.34 -1.75 -11.88
N ARG A 161 19.84 -2.58 -12.81
CA ARG A 161 19.37 -3.94 -13.00
C ARG A 161 19.46 -4.78 -11.71
N SER A 162 20.48 -4.57 -10.90
CA SER A 162 20.65 -5.26 -9.61
C SER A 162 19.51 -4.92 -8.63
N TRP A 163 19.06 -3.67 -8.61
CA TRP A 163 17.94 -3.26 -7.78
C TRP A 163 16.62 -3.89 -8.29
N ILE A 164 16.36 -3.83 -9.60
CA ILE A 164 15.19 -4.45 -10.24
C ILE A 164 15.14 -5.94 -9.95
N ASP A 165 16.27 -6.66 -10.13
CA ASP A 165 16.40 -8.08 -9.83
C ASP A 165 16.10 -8.38 -8.35
N ARG A 166 16.58 -7.55 -7.42
CA ARG A 166 16.34 -7.72 -5.99
C ARG A 166 14.84 -7.61 -5.67
N ILE A 167 14.16 -6.57 -6.17
CA ILE A 167 12.72 -6.40 -5.92
C ILE A 167 11.90 -7.53 -6.56
N ALA A 168 12.22 -7.90 -7.80
CA ALA A 168 11.54 -8.97 -8.51
C ALA A 168 11.69 -10.33 -7.78
N ARG A 169 12.89 -10.69 -7.30
CA ARG A 169 13.13 -11.91 -6.52
C ARG A 169 12.42 -11.87 -5.17
N HIS A 170 12.55 -10.76 -4.44
CA HIS A 170 11.83 -10.57 -3.18
C HIS A 170 10.32 -10.82 -3.34
N SER A 171 9.71 -10.30 -4.41
CA SER A 171 8.29 -10.50 -4.67
C SER A 171 7.89 -11.97 -4.94
N VAL A 172 8.82 -12.81 -5.43
CA VAL A 172 8.60 -14.26 -5.59
C VAL A 172 8.72 -14.98 -4.25
N GLU A 173 9.68 -14.56 -3.44
CA GLU A 173 9.97 -15.19 -2.14
C GLU A 173 8.91 -14.82 -1.09
N SER A 174 8.41 -13.58 -1.12
CA SER A 174 7.45 -13.08 -0.15
C SER A 174 6.02 -13.53 -0.39
N ALA A 175 5.61 -13.76 -1.65
CA ALA A 175 4.23 -14.09 -1.99
C ALA A 175 4.04 -15.55 -2.44
N THR A 176 2.84 -16.11 -2.19
CA THR A 176 2.42 -17.33 -2.90
C THR A 176 1.96 -16.95 -4.32
N ILE A 177 2.13 -17.90 -5.27
CA ILE A 177 1.66 -17.68 -6.66
C ILE A 177 0.15 -17.41 -6.69
N GLU A 178 -0.61 -18.14 -5.87
CA GLU A 178 -2.06 -18.02 -5.75
C GLU A 178 -2.47 -16.61 -5.29
N ALA A 179 -1.92 -16.13 -4.17
CA ALA A 179 -2.22 -14.79 -3.64
C ALA A 179 -1.78 -13.69 -4.62
N PHE A 180 -0.59 -13.81 -5.19
CA PHE A 180 -0.07 -12.84 -6.15
C PHE A 180 -0.98 -12.71 -7.38
N ALA A 181 -1.47 -13.83 -7.93
CA ALA A 181 -2.38 -13.82 -9.08
C ALA A 181 -3.78 -13.29 -8.71
N ALA A 182 -4.32 -13.69 -7.55
CA ALA A 182 -5.64 -13.27 -7.11
C ALA A 182 -5.70 -11.78 -6.76
N TYR A 183 -4.68 -11.24 -6.09
CA TYR A 183 -4.62 -9.81 -5.79
C TYR A 183 -4.50 -8.95 -7.05
N LEU A 184 -3.90 -9.44 -8.15
CA LEU A 184 -3.96 -8.72 -9.43
C LEU A 184 -5.41 -8.51 -9.86
N GLN A 185 -6.24 -9.56 -9.83
CA GLN A 185 -7.65 -9.45 -10.18
C GLN A 185 -8.37 -8.47 -9.24
N ALA A 186 -8.06 -8.55 -7.93
CA ALA A 186 -8.68 -7.71 -6.92
C ALA A 186 -8.39 -6.23 -7.13
N TRP A 187 -7.13 -5.81 -7.23
CA TRP A 187 -6.81 -4.39 -7.36
C TRP A 187 -7.06 -3.82 -8.75
N ALA A 188 -6.99 -4.64 -9.81
CA ALA A 188 -7.22 -4.15 -11.16
C ALA A 188 -8.71 -4.03 -11.52
N LYS A 189 -9.57 -4.94 -11.02
CA LYS A 189 -10.96 -5.07 -11.48
C LYS A 189 -12.01 -4.69 -10.44
N THR A 190 -11.64 -4.46 -9.19
CA THR A 190 -12.60 -3.99 -8.19
C THR A 190 -12.86 -2.49 -8.37
N ASP A 191 -14.12 -2.09 -8.28
CA ASP A 191 -14.52 -0.69 -8.24
C ASP A 191 -15.46 -0.46 -7.05
N PHE A 192 -15.03 0.39 -6.13
CA PHE A 192 -15.83 0.90 -5.01
C PHE A 192 -15.75 2.43 -4.91
N SER A 193 -15.41 3.10 -6.01
CA SER A 193 -15.22 4.55 -6.07
C SER A 193 -16.46 5.34 -5.61
N ALA A 194 -17.66 4.80 -5.83
CA ALA A 194 -18.90 5.41 -5.35
C ALA A 194 -18.98 5.47 -3.81
N ALA A 195 -18.39 4.51 -3.11
CA ALA A 195 -18.44 4.44 -1.64
C ALA A 195 -17.55 5.48 -0.94
N ILE A 196 -16.54 6.00 -1.65
CA ILE A 196 -15.56 6.95 -1.08
C ILE A 196 -15.79 8.39 -1.55
N LYS A 197 -16.65 8.62 -2.52
CA LYS A 197 -16.86 9.93 -3.14
C LYS A 197 -17.36 10.96 -2.15
N GLY A 198 -16.66 12.08 -2.06
CA GLY A 198 -17.01 13.19 -1.16
C GLY A 198 -16.60 12.96 0.30
N ASN A 199 -15.88 11.87 0.61
CA ASN A 199 -15.40 11.62 1.98
C ASN A 199 -14.42 12.73 2.39
N PRO A 200 -14.63 13.40 3.56
CA PRO A 200 -13.83 14.55 3.97
C PRO A 200 -12.50 14.19 4.65
N VAL A 201 -12.14 12.92 4.76
CA VAL A 201 -10.86 12.54 5.38
C VAL A 201 -9.70 13.22 4.65
N PRO A 202 -8.71 13.79 5.37
CA PRO A 202 -7.53 14.35 4.75
C PRO A 202 -6.69 13.24 4.08
N ILE A 203 -6.38 13.42 2.79
CA ILE A 203 -5.54 12.48 2.02
C ILE A 203 -4.38 13.24 1.39
N LYS A 204 -3.17 12.76 1.63
CA LYS A 204 -1.99 13.17 0.89
C LYS A 204 -1.60 12.08 -0.09
N ILE A 205 -1.66 12.39 -1.38
CA ILE A 205 -1.19 11.53 -2.45
C ILE A 205 0.25 11.93 -2.76
N ILE A 206 1.17 10.96 -2.72
CA ILE A 206 2.59 11.18 -3.03
C ILE A 206 2.94 10.24 -4.18
N ILE A 207 3.33 10.81 -5.33
CA ILE A 207 3.75 10.03 -6.49
C ILE A 207 5.19 10.37 -6.89
N GLY A 208 5.85 9.46 -7.61
CA GLY A 208 7.13 9.75 -8.25
C GLY A 208 6.93 10.32 -9.65
N ALA A 209 7.74 11.31 -10.02
CA ALA A 209 7.71 11.93 -11.35
C ALA A 209 8.03 10.95 -12.48
N HIS A 210 8.63 9.81 -12.15
CA HIS A 210 9.02 8.77 -13.12
C HIS A 210 8.10 7.53 -13.10
N ASP A 211 7.02 7.54 -12.32
CA ASP A 211 6.00 6.49 -12.38
C ASP A 211 5.18 6.68 -13.67
N GLN A 212 5.31 5.73 -14.60
CA GLN A 212 4.63 5.79 -15.89
C GLN A 212 3.19 5.23 -15.86
N ALA A 213 2.79 4.61 -14.75
CA ALA A 213 1.47 4.02 -14.59
C ALA A 213 0.53 4.88 -13.75
N LEU A 214 0.99 5.33 -12.58
CA LEU A 214 0.18 6.07 -11.60
C LEU A 214 0.61 7.54 -11.59
N THR A 215 0.33 8.22 -12.69
CA THR A 215 0.75 9.59 -12.99
C THR A 215 -0.07 10.65 -12.25
N ALA A 216 0.37 11.90 -12.32
CA ALA A 216 -0.36 13.04 -11.76
C ALA A 216 -1.75 13.18 -12.40
N GLU A 217 -1.88 12.93 -13.70
CA GLU A 217 -3.16 12.98 -14.42
C GLU A 217 -4.14 11.92 -13.89
N VAL A 218 -3.66 10.70 -13.64
CA VAL A 218 -4.45 9.64 -13.01
C VAL A 218 -4.91 10.05 -11.63
N MET A 219 -4.03 10.61 -10.80
CA MET A 219 -4.39 11.07 -9.45
C MET A 219 -5.39 12.23 -9.47
N GLN A 220 -5.26 13.17 -10.40
CA GLN A 220 -6.23 14.26 -10.59
C GLN A 220 -7.62 13.71 -10.97
N ALA A 221 -7.68 12.76 -11.90
CA ALA A 221 -8.94 12.18 -12.38
C ALA A 221 -9.63 11.26 -11.35
N THR A 222 -8.90 10.75 -10.37
CA THR A 222 -9.40 9.76 -9.40
C THR A 222 -9.45 10.31 -7.97
N TYR A 223 -8.32 10.45 -7.32
CA TYR A 223 -8.24 10.88 -5.92
C TYR A 223 -8.70 12.32 -5.72
N ILE A 224 -8.13 13.27 -6.46
CA ILE A 224 -8.48 14.70 -6.30
C ILE A 224 -9.94 14.96 -6.68
N ALA A 225 -10.46 14.27 -7.70
CA ALA A 225 -11.86 14.36 -8.09
C ALA A 225 -12.83 13.73 -7.07
N SER A 226 -12.36 12.82 -6.21
CA SER A 226 -13.20 12.06 -5.28
C SER A 226 -13.17 12.62 -3.86
N TYR A 227 -12.06 13.20 -3.41
CA TYR A 227 -11.87 13.62 -2.02
C TYR A 227 -11.66 15.13 -1.91
N PRO A 228 -12.54 15.86 -1.21
CA PRO A 228 -12.46 17.33 -1.12
C PRO A 228 -11.21 17.85 -0.40
N ASN A 229 -10.62 17.05 0.49
CA ASN A 229 -9.43 17.39 1.26
C ASN A 229 -8.17 16.61 0.81
N ALA A 230 -8.11 16.25 -0.47
CA ALA A 230 -6.95 15.59 -1.04
C ALA A 230 -5.92 16.60 -1.54
N GLU A 231 -4.64 16.33 -1.29
CA GLU A 231 -3.51 17.07 -1.84
C GLU A 231 -2.55 16.14 -2.57
N LEU A 232 -1.94 16.61 -3.67
CA LEU A 232 -0.99 15.86 -4.47
C LEU A 232 0.42 16.44 -4.35
N GLU A 233 1.38 15.57 -4.06
CA GLU A 233 2.82 15.86 -4.10
C GLU A 233 3.51 14.97 -5.14
N VAL A 234 4.40 15.56 -5.94
CA VAL A 234 5.21 14.83 -6.93
C VAL A 234 6.66 14.86 -6.51
N MET A 235 7.23 13.69 -6.23
CA MET A 235 8.65 13.53 -5.90
C MET A 235 9.49 13.43 -7.18
N ALA A 236 10.29 14.47 -7.46
CA ALA A 236 11.05 14.60 -8.71
C ALA A 236 12.03 13.45 -8.98
N ASN A 237 12.59 12.84 -7.93
CA ASN A 237 13.61 11.79 -8.03
C ASN A 237 13.09 10.37 -7.74
N ALA A 238 11.78 10.16 -7.76
CA ALA A 238 11.17 8.86 -7.54
C ALA A 238 10.32 8.39 -8.73
N GLY A 239 10.17 7.09 -8.87
CA GLY A 239 9.14 6.42 -9.64
C GLY A 239 8.14 5.75 -8.70
N HIS A 240 7.82 4.49 -8.96
CA HIS A 240 6.79 3.73 -8.23
C HIS A 240 7.18 3.33 -6.78
N TYR A 241 8.47 3.40 -6.43
CA TYR A 241 8.97 2.95 -5.11
C TYR A 241 9.65 4.08 -4.32
N PRO A 242 8.95 5.20 -3.99
CA PRO A 242 9.55 6.31 -3.25
C PRO A 242 10.18 5.88 -1.93
N MET A 243 9.67 4.84 -1.26
CA MET A 243 10.22 4.28 -0.01
C MET A 243 11.61 3.66 -0.21
N ASN A 244 12.00 3.33 -1.44
CA ASN A 244 13.33 2.84 -1.81
C ASN A 244 14.17 3.92 -2.51
N GLU A 245 13.53 4.76 -3.32
CA GLU A 245 14.20 5.72 -4.21
C GLU A 245 14.55 7.03 -3.50
N THR A 246 13.68 7.49 -2.61
CA THR A 246 13.79 8.74 -1.85
C THR A 246 13.30 8.57 -0.40
N PRO A 247 13.84 7.60 0.36
CA PRO A 247 13.28 7.16 1.64
C PRO A 247 13.15 8.26 2.69
N VAL A 248 14.18 9.09 2.86
CA VAL A 248 14.19 10.18 3.86
C VAL A 248 13.19 11.27 3.48
N ALA A 249 13.13 11.64 2.20
CA ALA A 249 12.18 12.65 1.71
C ALA A 249 10.73 12.16 1.85
N LEU A 250 10.48 10.88 1.54
CA LEU A 250 9.15 10.28 1.70
C LEU A 250 8.72 10.27 3.17
N ALA A 251 9.58 9.80 4.09
CA ALA A 251 9.30 9.79 5.53
C ALA A 251 8.98 11.20 6.05
N THR A 252 9.81 12.21 5.67
CA THR A 252 9.62 13.61 6.05
C THR A 252 8.27 14.15 5.57
N SER A 253 7.92 13.88 4.31
CA SER A 253 6.66 14.36 3.72
C SER A 253 5.44 13.71 4.38
N ILE A 254 5.47 12.39 4.61
CA ILE A 254 4.39 11.66 5.27
C ILE A 254 4.19 12.19 6.69
N GLU A 255 5.23 12.24 7.51
CA GLU A 255 5.11 12.65 8.91
C GLU A 255 4.71 14.13 9.05
N ALA A 256 5.21 15.03 8.19
CA ALA A 256 4.77 16.41 8.16
C ALA A 256 3.26 16.53 7.89
N PHE A 257 2.70 15.68 7.03
CA PHE A 257 1.26 15.61 6.79
C PHE A 257 0.50 15.01 7.98
N LEU A 258 0.99 13.92 8.56
CA LEU A 258 0.34 13.26 9.69
C LEU A 258 0.26 14.15 10.95
N ARG A 259 1.24 15.04 11.16
CA ARG A 259 1.28 16.00 12.29
C ARG A 259 0.26 17.13 12.18
N ARG A 260 -0.23 17.47 11.00
CA ARG A 260 -1.23 18.55 10.86
C ARG A 260 -2.49 18.19 11.66
N GLU A 261 -3.13 19.20 12.23
CA GLU A 261 -4.43 19.07 12.92
C GLU A 261 -5.59 18.90 11.93
#